data_5db2c71421251526ac87cabd5c903e4c
#
_entry.id   5db2c71421251526ac87cabd5c903e4c
#
_cell.length_a   1.000
_cell.length_b   1.000
_cell.length_c   1.000
_cell.angle_alpha   90.00
_cell.angle_beta   90.00
_cell.angle_gamma   90.00
#
_symmetry.space_group_name_H-M   'P 1'
#
loop_
_entity.id
_entity.type
_entity.pdbx_description
1 polymer ?
#
loop_
_entity_poly.entity_id
_entity_poly.type
_entity_poly.pdbx_seq_one_letter_code
_entity_poly.pdbx_strand_id
1 'polypeptide(L)'
;MGPVSLDSRELSGYLDMTARAHGALVDVQGVGVLLLGPSGIGKSECALELVRRGHRLVADDVVVLERDSEGRLFGESPELIRHHMELRGIGIVYLPDLFGPEAVAERAEIGLLCRLAEWRPGLEVERVG
;
A
#
# COMPACT_ATOMS: atom_id res chain seq x y z
N MET A 1 -10.42 0.23 -16.35
CA MET A 1 -9.66 1.26 -15.63
C MET A 1 -8.19 1.10 -15.96
N GLY A 2 -7.59 2.11 -16.54
CA GLY A 2 -6.19 2.05 -16.87
C GLY A 2 -5.28 2.25 -15.65
N PRO A 3 -3.97 2.06 -15.82
CA PRO A 3 -3.03 2.33 -14.74
C PRO A 3 -3.09 3.80 -14.36
N VAL A 4 -2.98 4.08 -13.08
CA VAL A 4 -2.96 5.44 -12.58
C VAL A 4 -1.62 6.05 -12.95
N SER A 5 -1.68 7.16 -13.70
CA SER A 5 -0.49 7.95 -13.98
C SER A 5 -0.16 8.75 -12.73
N LEU A 6 0.98 8.46 -12.13
CA LEU A 6 1.41 9.21 -10.95
C LEU A 6 1.95 10.57 -11.39
N ASP A 7 1.21 11.62 -11.05
CA ASP A 7 1.70 12.97 -11.18
C ASP A 7 2.85 13.15 -10.19
N SER A 8 3.96 13.71 -10.63
CA SER A 8 5.10 13.95 -9.76
C SER A 8 4.75 14.82 -8.56
N ARG A 9 3.80 15.73 -8.70
CA ARG A 9 3.33 16.57 -7.60
C ARG A 9 2.55 15.77 -6.57
N GLU A 10 1.70 14.86 -7.03
CA GLU A 10 0.91 14.01 -6.12
C GLU A 10 1.83 13.05 -5.38
N LEU A 11 2.75 12.44 -6.09
CA LEU A 11 3.65 11.47 -5.49
C LEU A 11 4.64 12.13 -4.53
N SER A 12 5.15 13.33 -4.86
CA SER A 12 6.14 14.02 -4.03
C SER A 12 5.61 14.33 -2.62
N GLY A 13 4.30 14.47 -2.45
CA GLY A 13 3.70 14.67 -1.14
C GLY A 13 3.76 13.42 -0.25
N TYR A 14 4.04 12.27 -0.81
CA TYR A 14 4.10 10.98 -0.11
C TYR A 14 5.48 10.36 -0.09
N LEU A 15 6.43 10.92 -0.84
CA LEU A 15 7.80 10.42 -0.90
C LEU A 15 8.67 11.07 0.15
N ASP A 16 9.58 10.30 0.71
CA ASP A 16 10.70 10.85 1.47
C ASP A 16 11.91 11.01 0.55
N MET A 17 13.07 11.35 1.13
CA MET A 17 14.27 11.66 0.34
C MET A 17 14.92 10.45 -0.31
N THR A 18 14.47 9.23 -0.03
CA THR A 18 15.08 7.99 -0.52
C THR A 18 14.13 7.17 -1.39
N ALA A 19 13.22 7.82 -2.09
CA ALA A 19 12.21 7.18 -2.94
C ALA A 19 11.37 6.15 -2.17
N ARG A 20 10.85 6.56 -1.03
CA ARG A 20 9.91 5.78 -0.23
C ARG A 20 8.58 6.51 -0.17
N ALA A 21 7.52 5.75 -0.07
CA ALA A 21 6.19 6.30 0.15
C ALA A 21 5.66 5.86 1.50
N HIS A 22 4.95 6.74 2.18
CA HIS A 22 4.24 6.39 3.41
C HIS A 22 2.85 5.90 3.03
N GLY A 23 2.66 4.59 3.10
CA GLY A 23 1.41 3.97 2.70
C GLY A 23 1.49 2.46 2.89
N ALA A 24 0.47 1.77 2.38
CA ALA A 24 0.44 0.33 2.38
C ALA A 24 0.30 -0.16 0.94
N LEU A 25 0.95 -1.26 0.63
CA LEU A 25 0.90 -1.86 -0.70
C LEU A 25 0.38 -3.28 -0.60
N VAL A 26 -0.68 -3.56 -1.35
CA VAL A 26 -1.33 -4.87 -1.39
C VAL A 26 -1.39 -5.35 -2.83
N ASP A 27 -1.03 -6.60 -3.05
CA ASP A 27 -1.19 -7.26 -4.34
C ASP A 27 -2.61 -7.82 -4.42
N VAL A 28 -3.43 -7.22 -5.26
CA VAL A 28 -4.82 -7.62 -5.49
C VAL A 28 -4.90 -8.25 -6.88
N GLN A 29 -4.86 -9.57 -6.92
CA GLN A 29 -4.95 -10.34 -8.17
C GLN A 29 -3.93 -9.90 -9.23
N GLY A 30 -2.70 -9.69 -8.81
CA GLY A 30 -1.62 -9.29 -9.70
C GLY A 30 -1.46 -7.79 -9.89
N VAL A 31 -2.33 -6.99 -9.30
CA VAL A 31 -2.24 -5.53 -9.37
C VAL A 31 -1.79 -4.99 -8.02
N GLY A 32 -0.69 -4.27 -7.99
CA GLY A 32 -0.25 -3.59 -6.78
C GLY A 32 -1.11 -2.35 -6.51
N VAL A 33 -1.82 -2.36 -5.40
CA VAL A 33 -2.67 -1.25 -4.97
C VAL A 33 -1.94 -0.53 -3.85
N LEU A 34 -1.56 0.71 -4.11
CA LEU A 34 -0.88 1.56 -3.12
C LEU A 34 -1.91 2.42 -2.40
N LEU A 35 -2.07 2.16 -1.11
CA LEU A 35 -2.99 2.89 -0.24
C LEU A 35 -2.27 4.08 0.37
N LEU A 36 -2.76 5.28 0.10
CA LEU A 36 -2.20 6.53 0.57
C LEU A 36 -3.20 7.28 1.44
N GLY A 37 -2.70 8.19 2.24
CA GLY A 37 -3.54 9.00 3.10
C GLY A 37 -2.80 9.41 4.37
N PRO A 38 -3.40 10.30 5.17
CA PRO A 38 -2.77 10.74 6.42
C PRO A 38 -2.66 9.60 7.42
N SER A 39 -1.73 9.75 8.36
CA SER A 39 -1.56 8.80 9.44
C SER A 39 -2.85 8.67 10.24
N GLY A 40 -3.23 7.45 10.57
CA GLY A 40 -4.44 7.19 11.35
C GLY A 40 -5.73 7.13 10.54
N ILE A 41 -5.68 7.30 9.21
CA ILE A 41 -6.89 7.25 8.37
C ILE A 41 -7.43 5.83 8.17
N GLY A 42 -6.61 4.81 8.45
CA GLY A 42 -7.06 3.42 8.31
C GLY A 42 -6.39 2.66 7.17
N LYS A 43 -5.19 3.08 6.73
CA LYS A 43 -4.48 2.38 5.65
C LYS A 43 -4.15 0.95 6.03
N SER A 44 -3.63 0.73 7.23
CA SER A 44 -3.28 -0.62 7.69
C SER A 44 -4.52 -1.49 7.87
N GLU A 45 -5.60 -0.92 8.38
CA GLU A 45 -6.85 -1.65 8.55
C GLU A 45 -7.47 -2.03 7.21
N CYS A 46 -7.36 -1.15 6.21
CA CYS A 46 -7.80 -1.46 4.85
C CYS A 46 -6.96 -2.56 4.23
N ALA A 47 -5.64 -2.50 4.40
CA ALA A 47 -4.74 -3.53 3.90
C ALA A 47 -5.04 -4.88 4.57
N LEU A 48 -5.27 -4.88 5.87
CA LEU A 48 -5.62 -6.10 6.60
C LEU A 48 -6.91 -6.72 6.07
N GLU A 49 -7.92 -5.90 5.80
CA GLU A 49 -9.18 -6.41 5.24
C GLU A 49 -8.97 -7.04 3.87
N LEU A 50 -8.12 -6.46 3.04
CA LEU A 50 -7.78 -7.05 1.74
C LEU A 50 -7.06 -8.40 1.92
N VAL A 51 -6.16 -8.50 2.90
CA VAL A 51 -5.49 -9.77 3.21
C VAL A 51 -6.50 -10.82 3.67
N ARG A 52 -7.45 -10.43 4.51
CA ARG A 52 -8.50 -11.34 4.97
C ARG A 52 -9.37 -11.85 3.82
N ARG A 53 -9.46 -11.09 2.75
CA ARG A 53 -10.20 -11.48 1.53
C ARG A 53 -9.37 -12.27 0.54
N GLY A 54 -8.14 -12.64 0.90
CA GLY A 54 -7.29 -13.51 0.10
C GLY A 54 -6.24 -12.78 -0.74
N HIS A 55 -6.08 -11.48 -0.56
CA HIS A 55 -5.04 -10.72 -1.24
C HIS A 55 -3.75 -10.73 -0.44
N ARG A 56 -2.65 -10.25 -1.01
CA ARG A 56 -1.33 -10.40 -0.40
C ARG A 56 -0.74 -9.05 -0.02
N LEU A 57 -0.28 -8.95 1.22
CA LEU A 57 0.42 -7.76 1.69
C LEU A 57 1.83 -7.74 1.12
N VAL A 58 2.22 -6.61 0.54
CA VAL A 58 3.59 -6.35 0.13
C VAL A 58 4.32 -5.53 1.18
N ALA A 59 3.71 -4.44 1.62
CA ALA A 59 4.32 -3.53 2.60
C ALA A 59 3.25 -2.81 3.39
N ASP A 60 3.57 -2.50 4.65
CA ASP A 60 2.74 -1.67 5.51
C ASP A 60 3.57 -0.52 6.05
N ASP A 61 2.97 0.66 6.14
CA ASP A 61 3.55 1.90 6.63
C ASP A 61 4.59 2.54 5.70
N VAL A 62 5.59 1.80 5.25
CA VAL A 62 6.62 2.31 4.33
C VAL A 62 6.75 1.38 3.13
N VAL A 63 6.69 1.97 1.94
CA VAL A 63 6.86 1.26 0.67
C VAL A 63 8.12 1.80 0.00
N VAL A 64 9.07 0.92 -0.28
CA VAL A 64 10.26 1.27 -1.06
C VAL A 64 9.88 1.21 -2.54
N LEU A 65 10.07 2.31 -3.24
CA LEU A 65 9.69 2.45 -4.64
C LEU A 65 10.89 2.29 -5.56
N GLU A 66 10.69 1.58 -6.64
CA GLU A 66 11.70 1.36 -7.65
C GLU A 66 11.06 1.45 -9.03
N ARG A 67 11.71 2.18 -9.94
CA ARG A 67 11.27 2.28 -11.33
C ARG A 67 12.21 1.46 -12.19
N ASP A 68 11.66 0.62 -13.07
CA ASP A 68 12.47 -0.17 -13.98
C ASP A 68 12.83 0.63 -15.24
N SER A 69 13.57 0.00 -16.16
CA SER A 69 14.02 0.64 -17.40
C SER A 69 12.89 1.00 -18.34
N GLU A 70 11.72 0.40 -18.18
CA GLU A 70 10.54 0.67 -18.99
C GLU A 70 9.59 1.68 -18.34
N GLY A 71 9.97 2.24 -17.21
CA GLY A 71 9.18 3.21 -16.49
C GLY A 71 8.11 2.63 -15.60
N ARG A 72 8.07 1.32 -15.41
CA ARG A 72 7.11 0.68 -14.51
C ARG A 72 7.55 0.89 -13.07
N LEU A 73 6.58 1.17 -12.21
CA LEU A 73 6.84 1.43 -10.80
C LEU A 73 6.53 0.19 -9.98
N PHE A 74 7.50 -0.23 -9.18
CA PHE A 74 7.36 -1.37 -8.29
C PHE A 74 7.52 -0.92 -6.85
N GLY A 75 6.91 -1.66 -5.94
CA GLY A 75 7.05 -1.42 -4.52
C GLY A 75 7.37 -2.69 -3.76
N GLU A 76 8.11 -2.52 -2.67
CA GLU A 76 8.43 -3.59 -1.75
C GLU A 76 8.58 -3.05 -0.35
N SER A 77 8.59 -3.92 0.64
CA SER A 77 8.77 -3.53 2.02
C SER A 77 10.25 -3.34 2.34
N PRO A 78 10.61 -2.39 3.21
CA PRO A 78 11.94 -2.39 3.81
C PRO A 78 12.22 -3.73 4.47
N GLU A 79 13.45 -4.20 4.36
CA GLU A 79 13.80 -5.55 4.82
C GLU A 79 13.51 -5.79 6.30
N LEU A 80 13.80 -4.80 7.15
CA LEU A 80 13.64 -4.95 8.60
C LEU A 80 12.20 -5.11 9.06
N ILE A 81 11.24 -4.58 8.30
CA ILE A 81 9.82 -4.65 8.67
C ILE A 81 9.00 -5.47 7.69
N ARG A 82 9.68 -6.25 6.85
CA ARG A 82 9.02 -7.04 5.81
C ARG A 82 7.94 -7.94 6.38
N HIS A 83 6.72 -7.82 5.84
CA HIS A 83 5.54 -8.60 6.20
C HIS A 83 5.05 -8.40 7.64
N HIS A 84 5.55 -7.37 8.31
CA HIS A 84 5.06 -6.96 9.62
C HIS A 84 3.99 -5.88 9.47
N MET A 85 3.03 -5.92 10.37
CA MET A 85 1.94 -4.94 10.40
C MET A 85 1.65 -4.56 11.85
N GLU A 86 1.47 -3.27 12.09
CA GLU A 86 1.03 -2.80 13.39
C GLU A 86 -0.49 -2.82 13.46
N LEU A 87 -1.03 -3.59 14.39
CA LEU A 87 -2.46 -3.68 14.62
C LEU A 87 -2.79 -3.01 15.95
N ARG A 88 -3.74 -2.08 15.91
CA ARG A 88 -4.16 -1.34 17.11
C ARG A 88 -4.68 -2.29 18.17
N GLY A 89 -4.18 -2.12 19.40
CA GLY A 89 -4.59 -2.92 20.53
C GLY A 89 -3.90 -4.28 20.63
N ILE A 90 -3.16 -4.68 19.61
CA ILE A 90 -2.46 -5.96 19.57
C ILE A 90 -0.95 -5.76 19.53
N GLY A 91 -0.49 -4.82 18.72
CA GLY A 91 0.92 -4.54 18.53
C GLY A 91 1.38 -4.95 17.14
N ILE A 92 2.69 -5.16 17.01
CA ILE A 92 3.30 -5.53 15.73
C ILE A 92 3.21 -7.05 15.56
N VAL A 93 2.66 -7.49 14.44
CA VAL A 93 2.51 -8.90 14.12
C VAL A 93 3.23 -9.23 12.82
N TYR A 94 3.73 -10.45 12.73
CA TYR A 94 4.27 -10.99 11.49
C TYR A 94 3.13 -11.69 10.75
N LEU A 95 2.72 -11.13 9.62
CA LEU A 95 1.47 -11.51 8.97
C LEU A 95 1.40 -13.00 8.57
N PRO A 96 2.48 -13.63 8.08
CA PRO A 96 2.43 -15.06 7.77
C PRO A 96 2.09 -15.95 8.95
N ASP A 97 2.38 -15.51 10.18
CA ASP A 97 2.01 -16.28 11.38
C ASP A 97 0.50 -16.33 11.58
N LEU A 98 -0.22 -15.34 11.11
CA LEU A 98 -1.69 -15.26 11.28
C LEU A 98 -2.45 -15.82 10.09
N PHE A 99 -1.95 -15.62 8.88
CA PHE A 99 -2.69 -15.92 7.65
C PHE A 99 -1.98 -16.89 6.71
N GLY A 100 -0.79 -17.36 7.08
CA GLY A 100 -0.01 -18.25 6.22
C GLY A 100 0.92 -17.51 5.27
N PRO A 101 1.87 -18.24 4.65
CA PRO A 101 2.84 -17.63 3.76
C PRO A 101 2.24 -17.08 2.47
N GLU A 102 1.05 -17.52 2.08
CA GLU A 102 0.37 -17.03 0.89
C GLU A 102 -0.20 -15.62 1.06
N ALA A 103 -0.24 -15.10 2.28
CA ALA A 103 -0.83 -13.80 2.57
C ALA A 103 0.12 -12.63 2.27
N VAL A 104 1.34 -12.91 1.83
CA VAL A 104 2.35 -11.88 1.59
C VAL A 104 3.02 -12.09 0.25
N ALA A 105 3.50 -10.98 -0.32
CA ALA A 105 4.31 -10.98 -1.52
C ALA A 105 5.51 -10.06 -1.30
N GLU A 106 6.60 -10.34 -1.99
CA GLU A 106 7.83 -9.57 -1.78
C GLU A 106 7.84 -8.27 -2.57
N ARG A 107 7.19 -8.25 -3.72
CA ARG A 107 7.22 -7.13 -4.64
C ARG A 107 5.95 -7.11 -5.47
N ALA A 108 5.50 -5.93 -5.85
CA ALA A 108 4.38 -5.80 -6.77
C ALA A 108 4.56 -4.59 -7.66
N GLU A 109 4.11 -4.70 -8.90
CA GLU A 109 4.02 -3.55 -9.78
C GLU A 109 2.82 -2.72 -9.34
N ILE A 110 3.05 -1.42 -9.12
CA ILE A 110 1.98 -0.52 -8.68
C ILE A 110 1.15 -0.13 -9.90
N GLY A 111 -0.10 -0.59 -9.90
CA GLY A 111 -1.04 -0.31 -10.98
C GLY A 111 -2.21 0.55 -10.57
N LEU A 112 -2.39 0.79 -9.28
CA LEU A 112 -3.51 1.57 -8.79
C LEU A 112 -3.11 2.34 -7.54
N LEU A 113 -3.47 3.62 -7.50
CA LEU A 113 -3.35 4.46 -6.32
C LEU A 113 -4.73 4.60 -5.70
N CYS A 114 -4.82 4.32 -4.40
CA CYS A 114 -6.05 4.48 -3.66
C CYS A 114 -5.80 5.46 -2.52
N ARG A 115 -6.39 6.65 -2.62
CA ARG A 115 -6.23 7.69 -1.63
C ARG A 115 -7.37 7.60 -0.63
N LEU A 116 -7.04 7.37 0.63
CA LEU A 116 -8.03 7.29 1.69
C LEU A 116 -8.26 8.67 2.28
N ALA A 117 -9.53 8.99 2.51
CA ALA A 117 -9.91 10.25 3.10
C ALA A 117 -11.01 10.00 4.13
N GLU A 118 -11.08 10.89 5.11
CA GLU A 118 -12.17 10.83 6.09
C GLU A 118 -13.48 11.14 5.38
N TRP A 119 -14.47 10.26 5.59
CA TRP A 119 -15.78 10.46 5.00
C TRP A 119 -16.53 11.59 5.74
N ARG A 120 -17.08 12.52 4.96
CA ARG A 120 -17.90 13.59 5.50
C ARG A 120 -19.18 13.71 4.67
N PRO A 121 -20.32 14.09 5.28
CA PRO A 121 -21.52 14.38 4.50
C PRO A 121 -21.24 15.44 3.44
N GLY A 122 -21.63 15.16 2.21
CA GLY A 122 -21.40 16.06 1.08
C GLY A 122 -20.02 15.95 0.42
N LEU A 123 -19.16 15.07 0.91
CA LEU A 123 -17.86 14.83 0.29
C LEU A 123 -18.05 13.99 -0.96
N GLU A 124 -17.51 14.45 -2.08
CA GLU A 124 -17.47 13.63 -3.28
C GLU A 124 -16.36 12.59 -3.13
N VAL A 125 -16.72 11.35 -3.43
CA VAL A 125 -15.74 10.28 -3.46
C VAL A 125 -15.10 10.27 -4.84
N GLU A 126 -13.85 10.70 -4.92
CA GLU A 126 -13.08 10.61 -6.16
C GLU A 126 -12.59 9.19 -6.33
N ARG A 127 -12.88 8.63 -7.47
CA ARG A 127 -12.29 7.36 -7.87
C ARG A 127 -10.98 7.65 -8.58
N VAL A 128 -9.92 7.10 -8.06
CA VAL A 128 -8.60 7.20 -8.68
C VAL A 128 -8.43 6.02 -9.62
N GLY A 129 -8.15 6.31 -10.86
CA GLY A 129 -7.86 5.29 -11.85
C GLY A 129 -8.91 5.07 -12.88
#